data_98d65750e2ad828a101a1abf01bfde2e
#
_entry.id   98d65750e2ad828a101a1abf01bfde2e
#
_cell.length_a   1.000
_cell.length_b   1.000
_cell.length_c   1.000
_cell.angle_alpha   90.00
_cell.angle_beta   90.00
_cell.angle_gamma   90.00
#
_symmetry.space_group_name_H-M   'P 1'
#
loop_
_entity.id
_entity.type
_entity.pdbx_description
1 polymer ?
#
loop_
_entity_poly.entity_id
_entity_poly.type
_entity_poly.pdbx_seq_one_letter_code
_entity_poly.pdbx_strand_id
1 'polypeptide(L)'
;VIIGCPATDTKHTNCIHEDPRVIIGNNNIIREFSLIEQPCYEEKTIVGNDVFLMQGVHISHDVCLQDKVVITNTSVLAGIVKVLEGANIAMACTINQYTVIGQYSIVATNAACMKNVKPFSRYIPGKPLSVNYYAIKKFGFEAYEKEIEEYVLNNQELVSGPLKMIVAEFNFWVVKYGHQTY
;
A
#
# COMPACT_ATOMS: atom_id res chain seq x y z
N VAL A 1 17.33 -9.76 7.37
CA VAL A 1 16.43 -8.60 7.52
C VAL A 1 17.19 -7.48 8.19
N ILE A 2 17.02 -6.25 7.70
CA ILE A 2 17.54 -5.03 8.33
C ILE A 2 16.33 -4.15 8.68
N ILE A 3 16.23 -3.73 9.94
CA ILE A 3 15.14 -2.89 10.43
C ILE A 3 15.72 -1.67 11.13
N GLY A 4 15.20 -0.48 10.78
CA GLY A 4 15.60 0.76 11.42
C GLY A 4 16.91 1.34 10.91
N CYS A 5 17.35 0.99 9.70
CA CYS A 5 18.47 1.69 9.08
C CYS A 5 18.09 3.14 8.72
N PRO A 6 19.10 4.05 8.60
CA PRO A 6 18.85 5.42 8.19
C PRO A 6 18.10 5.51 6.86
N ALA A 7 17.28 6.56 6.71
CA ALA A 7 16.54 6.82 5.48
C ALA A 7 17.49 7.06 4.29
N THR A 8 17.14 6.52 3.13
CA THR A 8 17.83 6.77 1.86
C THR A 8 17.23 8.00 1.16
N ASP A 9 17.25 9.14 1.85
CA ASP A 9 16.81 10.42 1.31
C ASP A 9 18.02 11.34 1.04
N THR A 10 17.95 12.11 -0.05
CA THR A 10 19.07 12.98 -0.46
C THR A 10 19.19 14.26 0.36
N LYS A 11 18.14 14.66 1.06
CA LYS A 11 18.10 15.89 1.87
C LYS A 11 18.24 15.59 3.35
N HIS A 12 17.64 14.49 3.81
CA HIS A 12 17.61 14.13 5.22
C HIS A 12 17.88 12.63 5.39
N THR A 13 19.03 12.31 5.96
CA THR A 13 19.35 10.94 6.37
C THR A 13 18.86 10.62 7.79
N ASN A 14 18.57 11.65 8.57
CA ASN A 14 18.01 11.54 9.92
C ASN A 14 16.60 12.13 9.95
N CYS A 15 15.74 11.57 10.78
CA CYS A 15 14.39 12.08 10.98
C CYS A 15 14.42 13.51 11.54
N ILE A 16 13.46 14.32 11.07
CA ILE A 16 13.26 15.69 11.57
C ILE A 16 12.56 15.74 12.94
N HIS A 17 11.97 14.61 13.38
CA HIS A 17 11.30 14.47 14.67
C HIS A 17 12.27 13.94 15.74
N GLU A 18 12.00 14.28 17.00
CA GLU A 18 12.88 13.92 18.13
C GLU A 18 12.84 12.43 18.49
N ASP A 19 11.71 11.74 18.26
CA ASP A 19 11.49 10.34 18.63
C ASP A 19 11.01 9.51 17.43
N PRO A 20 11.86 9.31 16.42
CA PRO A 20 11.50 8.52 15.23
C PRO A 20 11.37 7.04 15.58
N ARG A 21 10.29 6.39 15.09
CA ARG A 21 10.03 4.99 15.42
C ARG A 21 9.71 4.16 14.17
N VAL A 22 10.28 2.97 14.12
CA VAL A 22 9.76 1.87 13.29
C VAL A 22 8.81 1.04 14.16
N ILE A 23 7.54 1.00 13.78
CA ILE A 23 6.51 0.25 14.51
C ILE A 23 6.16 -0.98 13.70
N ILE A 24 6.25 -2.16 14.31
CA ILE A 24 5.88 -3.44 13.68
C ILE A 24 4.85 -4.11 14.57
N GLY A 25 3.67 -4.39 14.02
CA GLY A 25 2.58 -5.07 14.67
C GLY A 25 2.82 -6.58 14.87
N ASN A 26 1.75 -7.32 15.02
CA ASN A 26 1.78 -8.73 15.39
C ASN A 26 1.63 -9.66 14.18
N ASN A 27 2.05 -10.93 14.33
CA ASN A 27 1.89 -12.03 13.38
C ASN A 27 2.51 -11.76 12.00
N ASN A 28 3.50 -10.88 11.92
CA ASN A 28 4.14 -10.52 10.65
C ASN A 28 5.17 -11.58 10.24
N ILE A 29 5.26 -11.84 8.94
CA ILE A 29 6.32 -12.66 8.34
C ILE A 29 7.19 -11.75 7.48
N ILE A 30 8.44 -11.55 7.88
CA ILE A 30 9.41 -10.73 7.16
C ILE A 30 10.57 -11.63 6.72
N ARG A 31 10.66 -11.88 5.40
CA ARG A 31 11.62 -12.82 4.82
C ARG A 31 13.00 -12.17 4.60
N GLU A 32 13.92 -13.01 4.20
CA GLU A 32 15.35 -12.74 4.06
C GLU A 32 15.61 -11.54 3.13
N PHE A 33 16.65 -10.78 3.45
CA PHE A 33 17.14 -9.62 2.69
C PHE A 33 16.15 -8.44 2.60
N SER A 34 15.03 -8.50 3.32
CA SER A 34 14.13 -7.36 3.41
C SER A 34 14.73 -6.25 4.27
N LEU A 35 14.41 -5.01 3.91
CA LEU A 35 14.90 -3.79 4.56
C LEU A 35 13.74 -2.87 4.90
N ILE A 36 13.72 -2.33 6.12
CA ILE A 36 12.74 -1.35 6.59
C ILE A 36 13.50 -0.16 7.16
N GLU A 37 13.34 1.02 6.56
CA GLU A 37 14.02 2.24 6.95
C GLU A 37 13.33 2.93 8.13
N GLN A 38 14.13 3.73 8.85
CA GLN A 38 13.61 4.69 9.81
C GLN A 38 12.75 5.75 9.12
N PRO A 39 11.81 6.39 9.83
CA PRO A 39 11.12 7.54 9.29
C PRO A 39 12.08 8.72 9.10
N CYS A 40 11.71 9.64 8.20
CA CYS A 40 12.49 10.81 7.85
C CYS A 40 11.68 12.11 8.00
N TYR A 41 10.50 12.17 7.43
CA TYR A 41 9.60 13.34 7.44
C TYR A 41 8.38 13.14 8.34
N GLU A 42 7.98 11.92 8.60
CA GLU A 42 6.93 11.57 9.55
C GLU A 42 7.59 11.02 10.84
N GLU A 43 6.82 10.87 11.91
CA GLU A 43 7.35 10.29 13.16
C GLU A 43 7.56 8.77 13.06
N LYS A 44 6.91 8.11 12.10
CA LYS A 44 6.80 6.66 12.10
C LYS A 44 6.89 6.06 10.71
N THR A 45 7.66 4.98 10.58
CA THR A 45 7.49 3.95 9.55
C THR A 45 6.71 2.80 10.18
N ILE A 46 5.62 2.34 9.55
CA ILE A 46 4.65 1.43 10.18
C ILE A 46 4.47 0.17 9.35
N VAL A 47 4.54 -0.98 10.01
CA VAL A 47 4.09 -2.28 9.52
C VAL A 47 2.99 -2.77 10.44
N GLY A 48 1.77 -2.93 9.93
CA GLY A 48 0.59 -3.37 10.68
C GLY A 48 0.66 -4.81 11.16
N ASN A 49 -0.48 -5.46 11.28
CA ASN A 49 -0.59 -6.84 11.72
C ASN A 49 -0.81 -7.78 10.52
N ASP A 50 -0.42 -9.06 10.68
CA ASP A 50 -0.62 -10.10 9.66
C ASP A 50 -0.04 -9.74 8.28
N VAL A 51 1.02 -8.92 8.25
CA VAL A 51 1.71 -8.49 7.02
C VAL A 51 2.70 -9.56 6.59
N PHE A 52 2.75 -9.81 5.28
CA PHE A 52 3.75 -10.69 4.70
C PHE A 52 4.68 -9.92 3.74
N LEU A 53 5.92 -9.73 4.15
CA LEU A 53 7.01 -9.23 3.32
C LEU A 53 7.86 -10.40 2.84
N MET A 54 7.85 -10.66 1.55
CA MET A 54 8.66 -11.72 0.94
C MET A 54 10.12 -11.28 0.80
N GLN A 55 10.96 -12.13 0.21
CA GLN A 55 12.39 -11.90 0.11
C GLN A 55 12.76 -10.61 -0.64
N GLY A 56 13.72 -9.86 -0.08
CA GLY A 56 14.31 -8.70 -0.74
C GLY A 56 13.37 -7.51 -0.90
N VAL A 57 12.29 -7.43 -0.12
CA VAL A 57 11.40 -6.27 -0.12
C VAL A 57 12.08 -5.08 0.53
N HIS A 58 11.97 -3.90 -0.10
CA HIS A 58 12.47 -2.65 0.45
C HIS A 58 11.30 -1.72 0.83
N ILE A 59 11.22 -1.40 2.10
CA ILE A 59 10.28 -0.44 2.68
C ILE A 59 11.06 0.81 3.05
N SER A 60 10.93 1.86 2.24
CA SER A 60 11.60 3.12 2.50
C SER A 60 10.97 3.89 3.67
N HIS A 61 11.58 5.02 4.01
CA HIS A 61 11.18 5.89 5.12
C HIS A 61 9.70 6.32 5.05
N ASP A 62 9.06 6.47 6.18
CA ASP A 62 7.68 7.00 6.32
C ASP A 62 6.57 6.17 5.64
N VAL A 63 6.91 4.96 5.20
CA VAL A 63 5.93 4.03 4.64
C VAL A 63 5.00 3.53 5.73
N CYS A 64 3.71 3.45 5.42
CA CYS A 64 2.71 2.79 6.28
C CYS A 64 2.08 1.62 5.53
N LEU A 65 2.29 0.43 6.06
CA LEU A 65 1.59 -0.79 5.64
C LEU A 65 0.52 -1.10 6.67
N GLN A 66 -0.73 -1.17 6.24
CA GLN A 66 -1.84 -1.59 7.09
C GLN A 66 -1.91 -3.11 7.24
N ASP A 67 -2.90 -3.59 7.99
CA ASP A 67 -3.05 -5.01 8.29
C ASP A 67 -3.28 -5.86 7.02
N LYS A 68 -2.82 -7.11 7.06
CA LYS A 68 -3.00 -8.12 6.00
C LYS A 68 -2.40 -7.75 4.63
N VAL A 69 -1.52 -6.76 4.58
CA VAL A 69 -0.79 -6.39 3.37
C VAL A 69 0.19 -7.50 2.98
N VAL A 70 0.26 -7.78 1.69
CA VAL A 70 1.25 -8.72 1.13
C VAL A 70 2.13 -7.99 0.13
N ILE A 71 3.44 -8.03 0.33
CA ILE A 71 4.41 -7.50 -0.62
C ILE A 71 5.33 -8.64 -1.05
N THR A 72 5.32 -8.93 -2.35
CA THR A 72 6.05 -10.08 -2.86
C THR A 72 7.48 -9.72 -3.26
N ASN A 73 8.25 -10.73 -3.62
CA ASN A 73 9.71 -10.68 -3.77
C ASN A 73 10.22 -9.44 -4.53
N THR A 74 11.30 -8.86 -4.03
CA THR A 74 12.10 -7.80 -4.68
C THR A 74 11.34 -6.53 -5.04
N SER A 75 10.17 -6.30 -4.43
CA SER A 75 9.43 -5.06 -4.62
C SER A 75 9.99 -3.93 -3.75
N VAL A 76 9.97 -2.71 -4.28
CA VAL A 76 10.52 -1.52 -3.65
C VAL A 76 9.42 -0.47 -3.50
N LEU A 77 9.20 0.01 -2.28
CA LEU A 77 8.32 1.11 -1.98
C LEU A 77 9.15 2.35 -1.65
N ALA A 78 8.97 3.40 -2.42
CA ALA A 78 9.59 4.71 -2.14
C ALA A 78 9.00 5.35 -0.87
N GLY A 79 9.59 6.44 -0.41
CA GLY A 79 9.18 7.09 0.85
C GLY A 79 7.73 7.57 0.86
N ILE A 80 7.12 7.59 2.04
CA ILE A 80 5.77 8.16 2.32
C ILE A 80 4.63 7.40 1.60
N VAL A 81 4.88 6.20 1.09
CA VAL A 81 3.84 5.35 0.49
C VAL A 81 2.88 4.82 1.56
N LYS A 82 1.59 4.80 1.26
CA LYS A 82 0.56 4.16 2.10
C LYS A 82 -0.02 2.96 1.36
N VAL A 83 0.10 1.79 1.97
CA VAL A 83 -0.49 0.54 1.46
C VAL A 83 -1.59 0.14 2.43
N LEU A 84 -2.83 0.23 1.97
CA LEU A 84 -4.00 0.06 2.83
C LEU A 84 -4.38 -1.42 2.98
N GLU A 85 -5.29 -1.71 3.92
CA GLU A 85 -5.60 -3.07 4.37
C GLU A 85 -5.82 -4.08 3.23
N GLY A 86 -5.21 -5.24 3.36
CA GLY A 86 -5.40 -6.36 2.45
C GLY A 86 -4.90 -6.16 1.02
N ALA A 87 -4.22 -5.04 0.74
CA ALA A 87 -3.63 -4.82 -0.58
C ALA A 87 -2.45 -5.77 -0.85
N ASN A 88 -2.26 -6.08 -2.12
CA ASN A 88 -1.19 -6.96 -2.59
C ASN A 88 -0.31 -6.25 -3.62
N ILE A 89 0.98 -6.23 -3.38
CA ILE A 89 1.99 -5.77 -4.34
C ILE A 89 2.73 -6.99 -4.86
N ALA A 90 2.50 -7.33 -6.14
CA ALA A 90 3.12 -8.49 -6.77
C ALA A 90 4.64 -8.27 -6.95
N MET A 91 5.35 -9.31 -7.37
CA MET A 91 6.81 -9.31 -7.38
C MET A 91 7.43 -8.29 -8.33
N ALA A 92 8.62 -7.81 -7.99
CA ALA A 92 9.43 -6.88 -8.76
C ALA A 92 8.70 -5.56 -9.11
N CYS A 93 7.81 -5.09 -8.23
CA CYS A 93 7.12 -3.82 -8.39
C CYS A 93 7.94 -2.67 -7.80
N THR A 94 7.78 -1.48 -8.41
CA THR A 94 8.26 -0.22 -7.84
C THR A 94 7.08 0.72 -7.61
N ILE A 95 6.93 1.19 -6.37
CA ILE A 95 5.84 2.09 -5.98
C ILE A 95 6.42 3.49 -5.74
N ASN A 96 5.92 4.46 -6.51
CA ASN A 96 6.41 5.83 -6.45
C ASN A 96 6.09 6.51 -5.11
N GLN A 97 6.90 7.49 -4.75
CA GLN A 97 6.72 8.28 -3.53
C GLN A 97 5.33 8.93 -3.45
N TYR A 98 4.77 9.05 -2.25
CA TYR A 98 3.43 9.60 -1.96
C TYR A 98 2.25 8.81 -2.57
N THR A 99 2.49 7.64 -3.13
CA THR A 99 1.42 6.81 -3.72
C THR A 99 0.59 6.14 -2.63
N VAL A 100 -0.71 6.07 -2.85
CA VAL A 100 -1.67 5.33 -2.02
C VAL A 100 -2.16 4.10 -2.78
N ILE A 101 -1.89 2.93 -2.22
CA ILE A 101 -2.40 1.64 -2.72
C ILE A 101 -3.64 1.30 -1.90
N GLY A 102 -4.81 1.37 -2.53
CA GLY A 102 -6.11 1.22 -1.86
C GLY A 102 -6.35 -0.18 -1.31
N GLN A 103 -7.27 -0.27 -0.35
CA GLN A 103 -7.63 -1.52 0.32
C GLN A 103 -8.03 -2.61 -0.69
N TYR A 104 -7.58 -3.84 -0.44
CA TYR A 104 -7.95 -5.02 -1.22
C TYR A 104 -7.59 -4.92 -2.72
N SER A 105 -6.73 -3.98 -3.09
CA SER A 105 -6.23 -3.85 -4.47
C SER A 105 -5.03 -4.74 -4.73
N ILE A 106 -4.68 -4.90 -6.00
CA ILE A 106 -3.45 -5.60 -6.41
C ILE A 106 -2.71 -4.80 -7.49
N VAL A 107 -1.41 -4.63 -7.27
CA VAL A 107 -0.45 -4.15 -8.27
C VAL A 107 0.19 -5.36 -8.94
N ALA A 108 0.06 -5.48 -10.26
CA ALA A 108 0.54 -6.64 -11.01
C ALA A 108 2.07 -6.74 -11.02
N THR A 109 2.58 -7.95 -11.23
CA THR A 109 4.02 -8.24 -11.32
C THR A 109 4.75 -7.31 -12.28
N ASN A 110 5.95 -6.88 -11.89
CA ASN A 110 6.86 -6.03 -12.65
C ASN A 110 6.26 -4.66 -13.04
N ALA A 111 5.36 -4.13 -12.21
CA ALA A 111 4.72 -2.84 -12.44
C ALA A 111 5.49 -1.68 -11.81
N ALA A 112 5.71 -0.62 -12.60
CA ALA A 112 6.04 0.71 -12.10
C ALA A 112 4.73 1.44 -11.81
N CYS A 113 4.39 1.61 -10.53
CA CYS A 113 3.15 2.23 -10.09
C CYS A 113 3.42 3.69 -9.72
N MET A 114 3.00 4.60 -10.58
CA MET A 114 3.31 6.05 -10.48
C MET A 114 2.16 6.87 -9.90
N LYS A 115 0.96 6.29 -9.75
CA LYS A 115 -0.25 6.97 -9.28
C LYS A 115 -0.96 6.09 -8.25
N ASN A 116 -1.92 6.68 -7.53
CA ASN A 116 -2.75 5.94 -6.59
C ASN A 116 -3.54 4.83 -7.29
N VAL A 117 -3.72 3.72 -6.60
CA VAL A 117 -4.51 2.57 -7.07
C VAL A 117 -5.78 2.48 -6.23
N LYS A 118 -6.95 2.51 -6.87
CA LYS A 118 -8.25 2.48 -6.19
C LYS A 118 -8.42 1.21 -5.33
N PRO A 119 -9.17 1.28 -4.22
CA PRO A 119 -9.64 0.10 -3.51
C PRO A 119 -10.31 -0.92 -4.44
N PHE A 120 -10.15 -2.20 -4.13
CA PHE A 120 -10.71 -3.35 -4.86
C PHE A 120 -10.27 -3.49 -6.32
N SER A 121 -9.31 -2.70 -6.78
CA SER A 121 -8.90 -2.72 -8.18
C SER A 121 -7.64 -3.56 -8.41
N ARG A 122 -7.46 -3.95 -9.67
CA ARG A 122 -6.23 -4.55 -10.19
C ARG A 122 -5.57 -3.59 -11.17
N TYR A 123 -4.36 -3.17 -10.84
CA TYR A 123 -3.53 -2.33 -11.70
C TYR A 123 -2.55 -3.18 -12.51
N ILE A 124 -2.60 -3.04 -13.83
CA ILE A 124 -1.64 -3.59 -14.79
C ILE A 124 -1.16 -2.42 -15.66
N PRO A 125 0.16 -2.16 -15.76
CA PRO A 125 0.68 -1.08 -16.60
C PRO A 125 0.14 -1.13 -18.04
N GLY A 126 -0.30 0.02 -18.55
CA GLY A 126 -0.82 0.13 -19.92
C GLY A 126 -2.23 -0.44 -20.13
N LYS A 127 -2.91 -0.90 -19.09
CA LYS A 127 -4.31 -1.35 -19.16
C LYS A 127 -5.20 -0.51 -18.25
N PRO A 128 -6.49 -0.36 -18.57
CA PRO A 128 -7.47 0.19 -17.63
C PRO A 128 -7.49 -0.62 -16.33
N LEU A 129 -7.90 0.01 -15.23
CA LEU A 129 -8.16 -0.72 -13.98
C LEU A 129 -9.23 -1.78 -14.21
N SER A 130 -9.07 -2.91 -13.57
CA SER A 130 -10.05 -3.98 -13.51
C SER A 130 -10.36 -4.34 -12.06
N VAL A 131 -11.41 -5.10 -11.82
CA VAL A 131 -11.83 -5.50 -10.47
C VAL A 131 -10.93 -6.62 -9.95
N ASN A 132 -10.59 -6.57 -8.67
CA ASN A 132 -9.88 -7.64 -7.97
C ASN A 132 -10.87 -8.64 -7.35
N TYR A 133 -11.50 -9.47 -8.18
CA TYR A 133 -12.46 -10.48 -7.74
C TYR A 133 -11.88 -11.47 -6.71
N TYR A 134 -10.58 -11.74 -6.79
CA TYR A 134 -9.92 -12.59 -5.80
C TYR A 134 -10.03 -11.98 -4.40
N ALA A 135 -9.78 -10.69 -4.25
CA ALA A 135 -9.89 -10.02 -2.96
C ALA A 135 -11.34 -9.93 -2.48
N ILE A 136 -12.31 -9.67 -3.37
CA ILE A 136 -13.73 -9.68 -3.05
C ILE A 136 -14.12 -11.00 -2.37
N LYS A 137 -13.77 -12.11 -2.98
CA LYS A 137 -14.03 -13.45 -2.43
C LYS A 137 -13.24 -13.74 -1.16
N LYS A 138 -11.94 -13.44 -1.16
CA LYS A 138 -11.04 -13.74 -0.03
C LYS A 138 -11.45 -13.03 1.26
N PHE A 139 -11.95 -11.81 1.14
CA PHE A 139 -12.27 -10.95 2.28
C PHE A 139 -13.78 -10.82 2.57
N GLY A 140 -14.63 -11.59 1.87
CA GLY A 140 -16.06 -11.69 2.17
C GLY A 140 -16.91 -10.52 1.66
N PHE A 141 -16.54 -9.93 0.53
CA PHE A 141 -17.27 -8.81 -0.08
C PHE A 141 -18.22 -9.21 -1.22
N GLU A 142 -18.52 -10.50 -1.39
CA GLU A 142 -19.34 -11.00 -2.50
C GLU A 142 -20.73 -10.36 -2.56
N ALA A 143 -21.31 -10.02 -1.40
CA ALA A 143 -22.60 -9.34 -1.35
C ALA A 143 -22.57 -7.94 -1.98
N TYR A 144 -21.40 -7.34 -2.12
CA TYR A 144 -21.19 -5.99 -2.67
C TYR A 144 -20.55 -6.00 -4.06
N GLU A 145 -20.37 -7.16 -4.69
CA GLU A 145 -19.59 -7.32 -5.92
C GLU A 145 -20.01 -6.35 -7.02
N LYS A 146 -21.32 -6.24 -7.30
CA LYS A 146 -21.84 -5.32 -8.32
C LYS A 146 -21.56 -3.86 -8.02
N GLU A 147 -21.68 -3.45 -6.76
CA GLU A 147 -21.39 -2.09 -6.34
C GLU A 147 -19.90 -1.77 -6.49
N ILE A 148 -19.04 -2.73 -6.15
CA ILE A 148 -17.58 -2.62 -6.32
C ILE A 148 -17.21 -2.54 -7.80
N GLU A 149 -17.86 -3.34 -8.67
CA GLU A 149 -17.67 -3.25 -10.12
C GLU A 149 -17.96 -1.85 -10.66
N GLU A 150 -19.13 -1.31 -10.32
CA GLU A 150 -19.53 0.04 -10.75
C GLU A 150 -18.57 1.11 -10.23
N TYR A 151 -18.09 0.98 -9.00
CA TYR A 151 -17.09 1.89 -8.44
C TYR A 151 -15.74 1.81 -9.18
N VAL A 152 -15.25 0.61 -9.44
CA VAL A 152 -13.92 0.43 -10.07
C VAL A 152 -13.96 0.78 -11.56
N LEU A 153 -14.96 0.29 -12.30
CA LEU A 153 -15.00 0.38 -13.75
C LEU A 153 -15.64 1.68 -14.26
N ASN A 154 -16.69 2.16 -13.58
CA ASN A 154 -17.52 3.27 -14.04
C ASN A 154 -17.41 4.52 -13.18
N ASN A 155 -16.52 4.54 -12.16
CA ASN A 155 -16.34 5.65 -11.21
C ASN A 155 -17.62 6.03 -10.45
N GLN A 156 -18.56 5.10 -10.25
CA GLN A 156 -19.75 5.38 -9.47
C GLN A 156 -19.41 5.46 -7.98
N GLU A 157 -20.14 6.32 -7.28
CA GLU A 157 -19.98 6.43 -5.83
C GLU A 157 -20.55 5.20 -5.13
N LEU A 158 -19.85 4.74 -4.11
CA LEU A 158 -20.33 3.66 -3.25
C LEU A 158 -21.47 4.15 -2.36
N VAL A 159 -22.51 3.33 -2.21
CA VAL A 159 -23.68 3.65 -1.38
C VAL A 159 -23.71 2.85 -0.07
N SER A 160 -23.18 1.65 -0.05
CA SER A 160 -23.14 0.76 1.11
C SER A 160 -22.22 1.31 2.21
N GLY A 161 -22.72 1.35 3.44
CA GLY A 161 -21.98 1.91 4.59
C GLY A 161 -20.58 1.32 4.79
N PRO A 162 -20.40 -0.01 4.80
CA PRO A 162 -19.09 -0.64 4.96
C PRO A 162 -18.09 -0.22 3.85
N LEU A 163 -18.53 -0.16 2.60
CA LEU A 163 -17.67 0.24 1.49
C LEU A 163 -17.31 1.72 1.53
N LYS A 164 -18.25 2.58 1.94
CA LYS A 164 -17.98 4.01 2.14
C LYS A 164 -16.88 4.26 3.16
N MET A 165 -16.87 3.51 4.26
CA MET A 165 -15.81 3.64 5.29
C MET A 165 -14.44 3.27 4.72
N ILE A 166 -14.34 2.18 3.94
CA ILE A 166 -13.11 1.75 3.30
C ILE A 166 -12.58 2.84 2.38
N VAL A 167 -13.42 3.34 1.48
CA VAL A 167 -13.01 4.35 0.50
C VAL A 167 -12.77 5.72 1.11
N ALA A 168 -13.43 6.06 2.22
CA ALA A 168 -13.20 7.33 2.91
C ALA A 168 -11.74 7.47 3.36
N GLU A 169 -11.14 6.41 3.89
CA GLU A 169 -9.72 6.43 4.27
C GLU A 169 -8.80 6.58 3.06
N PHE A 170 -9.06 5.84 1.98
CA PHE A 170 -8.32 6.01 0.74
C PHE A 170 -8.37 7.46 0.25
N ASN A 171 -9.57 8.04 0.19
CA ASN A 171 -9.79 9.41 -0.26
C ASN A 171 -9.08 10.43 0.65
N PHE A 172 -9.06 10.20 1.96
CA PHE A 172 -8.32 11.06 2.90
C PHE A 172 -6.83 11.15 2.51
N TRP A 173 -6.19 10.02 2.25
CA TRP A 173 -4.77 10.01 1.87
C TRP A 173 -4.54 10.59 0.47
N VAL A 174 -5.42 10.32 -0.49
CA VAL A 174 -5.36 10.88 -1.85
C VAL A 174 -5.41 12.40 -1.81
N VAL A 175 -6.32 12.97 -1.03
CA VAL A 175 -6.44 14.43 -0.85
C VAL A 175 -5.21 14.99 -0.15
N LYS A 176 -4.74 14.32 0.92
CA LYS A 176 -3.56 14.76 1.69
C LYS A 176 -2.31 14.86 0.84
N TYR A 177 -2.09 13.91 -0.07
CA TYR A 177 -0.85 13.86 -0.88
C TYR A 177 -1.00 14.50 -2.26
N GLY A 178 -2.21 14.73 -2.74
CA GLY A 178 -2.47 15.39 -4.03
C GLY A 178 -2.04 14.61 -5.27
N HIS A 179 -1.73 13.31 -5.14
CA HIS A 179 -1.37 12.47 -6.28
C HIS A 179 -2.59 12.04 -7.07
N GLN A 180 -2.41 11.93 -8.41
CA GLN A 180 -3.44 11.40 -9.29
C GLN A 180 -3.75 9.92 -8.98
N THR A 181 -4.98 9.51 -9.28
CA THR A 181 -5.43 8.11 -9.24
C THR A 181 -5.56 7.57 -10.67
N TYR A 182 -5.25 6.28 -10.86
CA TYR A 182 -5.48 5.58 -12.13
C TYR A 182 -6.95 5.47 -12.47
#